data_aac12df499a8ba972afac1a130cf32f5
#
_entry.id   aac12df499a8ba972afac1a130cf32f5
#
_cell.length_a   1.000
_cell.length_b   1.000
_cell.length_c   1.000
_cell.angle_alpha   90.00
_cell.angle_beta   90.00
_cell.angle_gamma   90.00
#
_symmetry.space_group_name_H-M   'P 1'
#
loop_
_entity.id
_entity.type
_entity.pdbx_description
1 polymer ?
#
loop_
_entity_poly.entity_id
_entity_poly.type
_entity_poly.pdbx_seq_one_letter_code
_entity_poly.pdbx_strand_id
1 'polypeptide(L)'
;MSIHELADTVLRHLRDTLANAPQPQQQLSTIEKSVTHLLVATKQLLETLTMWSRGSAAESEVSDVYVRLGYEFNIACRAFNAIGVDTSDLGPVPDLLRAILEDTLSQEANQASLDKYLPRIRDIIINLLHGLKKKQQRLRQRNGKEGAEARPPRQS
;
A
#
# COMPACT_ATOMS: atom_id res chain seq x y z
N MET A 1 8.47 16.39 -0.02
CA MET A 1 7.09 15.94 0.29
C MET A 1 6.95 15.78 1.80
N SER A 2 5.96 16.41 2.36
CA SER A 2 5.66 16.28 3.79
C SER A 2 4.93 14.95 4.05
N ILE A 3 4.86 14.57 5.33
CA ILE A 3 4.13 13.35 5.68
C ILE A 3 2.63 13.48 5.36
N HIS A 4 2.08 14.68 5.45
CA HIS A 4 0.69 14.92 5.07
C HIS A 4 0.47 14.75 3.57
N GLU A 5 1.40 15.22 2.76
CA GLU A 5 1.33 15.02 1.32
C GLU A 5 1.45 13.55 0.96
N LEU A 6 2.31 12.82 1.66
CA LEU A 6 2.46 11.38 1.46
C LEU A 6 1.17 10.66 1.84
N ALA A 7 0.58 11.01 2.99
CA ALA A 7 -0.69 10.43 3.41
C ALA A 7 -1.81 10.72 2.41
N ASP A 8 -1.84 11.93 1.85
CA ASP A 8 -2.81 12.30 0.81
C ASP A 8 -2.59 11.48 -0.46
N THR A 9 -1.34 11.19 -0.80
CA THR A 9 -1.02 10.34 -1.95
C THR A 9 -1.55 8.93 -1.74
N VAL A 10 -1.38 8.37 -0.54
CA VAL A 10 -1.92 7.06 -0.18
C VAL A 10 -3.45 7.08 -0.26
N LEU A 11 -4.07 8.12 0.27
CA LEU A 11 -5.51 8.26 0.26
C LEU A 11 -6.06 8.36 -1.16
N ARG A 12 -5.36 9.09 -2.04
CA ARG A 12 -5.74 9.20 -3.45
C ARG A 12 -5.69 7.84 -4.12
N HIS A 13 -4.64 7.08 -3.86
CA HIS A 13 -4.50 5.73 -4.39
C HIS A 13 -5.64 4.83 -3.91
N LEU A 14 -6.01 4.97 -2.63
CA LEU A 14 -7.15 4.24 -2.07
C LEU A 14 -8.45 4.60 -2.77
N ARG A 15 -8.68 5.90 -3.00
CA ARG A 15 -9.88 6.35 -3.73
C ARG A 15 -9.91 5.79 -5.16
N ASP A 16 -8.77 5.78 -5.84
CA ASP A 16 -8.67 5.23 -7.18
C ASP A 16 -9.00 3.74 -7.19
N THR A 17 -8.52 3.00 -6.19
CA THR A 17 -8.82 1.58 -6.06
C THR A 17 -10.32 1.35 -5.88
N LEU A 18 -10.95 2.13 -5.02
CA LEU A 18 -12.38 2.02 -4.77
C LEU A 18 -13.22 2.48 -5.97
N ALA A 19 -12.77 3.53 -6.66
CA ALA A 19 -13.48 4.05 -7.83
C ALA A 19 -13.48 3.07 -9.00
N ASN A 20 -12.47 2.20 -9.07
CA ASN A 20 -12.34 1.19 -10.11
C ASN A 20 -12.92 -0.15 -9.69
N ALA A 21 -13.63 -0.20 -8.56
CA ALA A 21 -14.27 -1.41 -8.07
C ALA A 21 -15.44 -1.81 -9.00
N PRO A 22 -15.85 -3.08 -8.96
CA PRO A 22 -17.01 -3.53 -9.72
C PRO A 22 -18.27 -2.78 -9.33
N GLN A 23 -19.33 -3.00 -10.11
CA GLN A 23 -20.63 -2.39 -9.87
C GLN A 23 -21.07 -2.56 -8.41
N PRO A 24 -21.84 -1.61 -7.87
CA PRO A 24 -22.23 -1.66 -6.45
C PRO A 24 -22.89 -2.95 -5.99
N GLN A 25 -23.60 -3.63 -6.86
CA GLN A 25 -24.23 -4.89 -6.51
C GLN A 25 -23.29 -6.08 -6.58
N GLN A 26 -22.04 -5.87 -6.98
CA GLN A 26 -21.01 -6.90 -6.98
C GLN A 26 -20.09 -6.65 -5.81
N GLN A 27 -19.61 -7.73 -5.22
CA GLN A 27 -18.62 -7.61 -4.15
C GLN A 27 -17.27 -7.25 -4.75
N LEU A 28 -16.48 -6.52 -3.98
CA LEU A 28 -15.09 -6.27 -4.33
C LEU A 28 -14.37 -7.62 -4.45
N SER A 29 -13.46 -7.72 -5.41
CA SER A 29 -12.62 -8.90 -5.53
C SER A 29 -11.74 -9.04 -4.30
N THR A 30 -11.24 -10.25 -4.06
CA THR A 30 -10.30 -10.51 -2.97
C THR A 30 -9.09 -9.59 -3.06
N ILE A 31 -8.59 -9.38 -4.28
CA ILE A 31 -7.43 -8.52 -4.50
C ILE A 31 -7.74 -7.08 -4.14
N GLU A 32 -8.87 -6.55 -4.60
CA GLU A 32 -9.25 -5.17 -4.30
C GLU A 32 -9.42 -4.94 -2.81
N LYS A 33 -10.04 -5.91 -2.11
CA LYS A 33 -10.16 -5.85 -0.66
C LYS A 33 -8.80 -5.84 0.01
N SER A 34 -7.90 -6.73 -0.42
CA SER A 34 -6.57 -6.83 0.16
C SER A 34 -5.77 -5.56 -0.05
N VAL A 35 -5.81 -5.00 -1.26
CA VAL A 35 -5.13 -3.75 -1.56
C VAL A 35 -5.72 -2.61 -0.72
N THR A 36 -7.03 -2.56 -0.59
CA THR A 36 -7.70 -1.54 0.23
C THR A 36 -7.23 -1.61 1.67
N HIS A 37 -7.20 -2.81 2.25
CA HIS A 37 -6.73 -2.98 3.64
C HIS A 37 -5.27 -2.57 3.80
N LEU A 38 -4.43 -2.92 2.82
CA LEU A 38 -3.02 -2.54 2.85
C LEU A 38 -2.85 -1.02 2.78
N LEU A 39 -3.61 -0.35 1.94
CA LEU A 39 -3.54 1.11 1.80
C LEU A 39 -4.04 1.79 3.07
N VAL A 40 -5.08 1.28 3.71
CA VAL A 40 -5.57 1.81 4.98
C VAL A 40 -4.50 1.66 6.06
N ALA A 41 -3.86 0.50 6.15
CA ALA A 41 -2.79 0.27 7.12
C ALA A 41 -1.61 1.20 6.87
N THR A 42 -1.27 1.45 5.60
CA THR A 42 -0.19 2.37 5.23
C THR A 42 -0.52 3.80 5.67
N LYS A 43 -1.75 4.23 5.45
CA LYS A 43 -2.20 5.55 5.89
C LYS A 43 -2.13 5.66 7.42
N GLN A 44 -2.58 4.62 8.13
CA GLN A 44 -2.53 4.60 9.58
C GLN A 44 -1.10 4.68 10.11
N LEU A 45 -0.15 4.05 9.43
CA LEU A 45 1.24 4.14 9.81
C LEU A 45 1.73 5.59 9.74
N LEU A 46 1.42 6.29 8.66
CA LEU A 46 1.82 7.70 8.50
C LEU A 46 1.17 8.59 9.55
N GLU A 47 -0.09 8.35 9.87
CA GLU A 47 -0.80 9.10 10.90
C GLU A 47 -0.18 8.85 12.28
N THR A 48 0.14 7.60 12.58
CA THR A 48 0.74 7.23 13.86
C THR A 48 2.15 7.80 14.00
N LEU A 49 2.93 7.82 12.91
CA LEU A 49 4.25 8.47 12.92
C LEU A 49 4.13 9.97 13.18
N THR A 50 3.13 10.61 12.61
CA THR A 50 2.86 12.02 12.87
C THR A 50 2.57 12.25 14.36
N MET A 51 1.72 11.40 14.94
CA MET A 51 1.41 11.48 16.37
C MET A 51 2.64 11.20 17.24
N TRP A 52 3.46 10.23 16.84
CA TRP A 52 4.71 9.96 17.55
C TRP A 52 5.62 11.19 17.57
N SER A 53 5.76 11.86 16.44
CA SER A 53 6.60 13.05 16.35
C SER A 53 6.12 14.20 17.24
N ARG A 54 4.85 14.18 17.61
CA ARG A 54 4.24 15.18 18.49
C ARG A 54 4.18 14.72 19.95
N GLY A 55 4.71 13.53 20.23
CA GLY A 55 4.63 12.97 21.57
C GLY A 55 3.26 12.41 21.94
N SER A 56 2.36 12.25 20.97
CA SER A 56 1.00 11.77 21.20
C SER A 56 0.83 10.27 20.96
N ALA A 57 1.84 9.59 20.47
CA ALA A 57 1.83 8.14 20.29
C ALA A 57 3.17 7.56 20.71
N ALA A 58 3.12 6.37 21.31
CA ALA A 58 4.33 5.66 21.75
C ALA A 58 4.93 4.87 20.58
N GLU A 59 6.20 4.49 20.73
CA GLU A 59 6.86 3.61 19.76
C GLU A 59 6.08 2.32 19.53
N SER A 60 5.52 1.76 20.60
CA SER A 60 4.74 0.52 20.50
C SER A 60 3.53 0.67 19.60
N GLU A 61 2.91 1.84 19.59
CA GLU A 61 1.77 2.08 18.70
C GLU A 61 2.19 2.08 17.24
N VAL A 62 3.34 2.68 16.94
CA VAL A 62 3.90 2.65 15.59
C VAL A 62 4.23 1.21 15.18
N SER A 63 4.87 0.47 16.10
CA SER A 63 5.22 -0.94 15.85
C SER A 63 3.99 -1.79 15.58
N ASP A 64 2.93 -1.60 16.33
CA ASP A 64 1.68 -2.34 16.16
C ASP A 64 1.06 -2.09 14.78
N VAL A 65 1.06 -0.84 14.35
CA VAL A 65 0.55 -0.49 13.02
C VAL A 65 1.43 -1.08 11.93
N TYR A 66 2.75 -1.07 12.14
CA TYR A 66 3.67 -1.69 11.19
C TYR A 66 3.40 -3.20 11.05
N VAL A 67 3.20 -3.89 12.16
CA VAL A 67 2.90 -5.33 12.13
C VAL A 67 1.62 -5.59 11.34
N ARG A 68 0.61 -4.77 11.55
CA ARG A 68 -0.64 -4.87 10.80
C ARG A 68 -0.41 -4.64 9.31
N LEU A 69 0.39 -3.64 8.97
CA LEU A 69 0.73 -3.35 7.57
C LEU A 69 1.41 -4.55 6.92
N GLY A 70 2.37 -5.15 7.62
CA GLY A 70 3.07 -6.35 7.13
C GLY A 70 2.13 -7.52 6.91
N TYR A 71 1.17 -7.71 7.80
CA TYR A 71 0.16 -8.75 7.67
C TYR A 71 -0.72 -8.51 6.42
N GLU A 72 -1.20 -7.30 6.26
CA GLU A 72 -2.02 -6.94 5.10
C GLU A 72 -1.21 -7.01 3.80
N PHE A 73 0.06 -6.65 3.86
CA PHE A 73 0.96 -6.77 2.72
C PHE A 73 1.08 -8.23 2.27
N ASN A 74 1.27 -9.15 3.21
CA ASN A 74 1.38 -10.56 2.89
C ASN A 74 0.09 -11.11 2.27
N ILE A 75 -1.05 -10.69 2.79
CA ILE A 75 -2.35 -11.11 2.24
C ILE A 75 -2.50 -10.61 0.80
N ALA A 76 -2.15 -9.36 0.55
CA ALA A 76 -2.25 -8.78 -0.79
C ALA A 76 -1.32 -9.51 -1.77
N CYS A 77 -0.09 -9.79 -1.37
CA CYS A 77 0.86 -10.49 -2.22
C CYS A 77 0.38 -11.91 -2.54
N ARG A 78 -0.17 -12.62 -1.57
CA ARG A 78 -0.73 -13.95 -1.80
C ARG A 78 -1.89 -13.90 -2.78
N ALA A 79 -2.74 -12.89 -2.65
CA ALA A 79 -3.88 -12.74 -3.55
C ALA A 79 -3.42 -12.51 -4.99
N PHE A 80 -2.41 -11.67 -5.20
CA PHE A 80 -1.84 -11.47 -6.54
C PHE A 80 -1.18 -12.73 -7.06
N ASN A 81 -0.38 -13.40 -6.24
CA ASN A 81 0.33 -14.61 -6.65
C ASN A 81 -0.64 -15.73 -7.03
N ALA A 82 -1.78 -15.81 -6.34
CA ALA A 82 -2.78 -16.86 -6.61
C ALA A 82 -3.35 -16.75 -8.02
N ILE A 83 -3.30 -15.60 -8.64
CA ILE A 83 -3.77 -15.41 -10.02
C ILE A 83 -2.62 -15.21 -11.00
N GLY A 84 -1.39 -15.53 -10.57
CA GLY A 84 -0.22 -15.50 -11.45
C GLY A 84 0.42 -14.14 -11.63
N VAL A 85 0.11 -13.17 -10.78
CA VAL A 85 0.75 -11.86 -10.81
C VAL A 85 1.95 -11.87 -9.86
N ASP A 86 3.13 -11.62 -10.39
CA ASP A 86 4.37 -11.64 -9.62
C ASP A 86 4.47 -10.42 -8.70
N THR A 87 4.85 -10.65 -7.44
CA THR A 87 5.04 -9.60 -6.45
C THR A 87 6.46 -9.54 -5.91
N SER A 88 7.40 -10.21 -6.56
CA SER A 88 8.79 -10.27 -6.08
C SER A 88 9.46 -8.89 -6.04
N ASP A 89 9.05 -7.97 -6.90
CA ASP A 89 9.55 -6.59 -6.91
C ASP A 89 9.16 -5.82 -5.64
N LEU A 90 8.09 -6.23 -4.97
CA LEU A 90 7.63 -5.61 -3.72
C LEU A 90 8.14 -6.34 -2.48
N GLY A 91 8.72 -7.53 -2.65
CA GLY A 91 9.17 -8.35 -1.54
C GLY A 91 10.04 -7.63 -0.51
N PRO A 92 11.00 -6.76 -0.91
CA PRO A 92 11.83 -6.05 0.04
C PRO A 92 11.13 -4.96 0.85
N VAL A 93 9.93 -4.53 0.46
CA VAL A 93 9.26 -3.38 1.08
C VAL A 93 9.10 -3.52 2.60
N PRO A 94 8.60 -4.64 3.14
CA PRO A 94 8.44 -4.75 4.59
C PRO A 94 9.75 -4.62 5.36
N ASP A 95 10.82 -5.24 4.87
CA ASP A 95 12.11 -5.20 5.55
C ASP A 95 12.76 -3.82 5.47
N LEU A 96 12.65 -3.16 4.32
CA LEU A 96 13.15 -1.80 4.15
C LEU A 96 12.39 -0.84 5.06
N LEU A 97 11.08 -0.99 5.13
CA LEU A 97 10.25 -0.15 5.97
C LEU A 97 10.57 -0.38 7.45
N ARG A 98 10.73 -1.64 7.84
CA ARG A 98 11.11 -1.99 9.21
C ARG A 98 12.42 -1.34 9.60
N ALA A 99 13.44 -1.44 8.76
CA ALA A 99 14.76 -0.88 9.05
C ALA A 99 14.70 0.62 9.25
N ILE A 100 13.99 1.33 8.38
CA ILE A 100 13.90 2.78 8.50
C ILE A 100 13.05 3.21 9.69
N LEU A 101 12.02 2.44 10.04
CA LEU A 101 11.23 2.72 11.24
C LEU A 101 12.04 2.49 12.50
N GLU A 102 12.84 1.44 12.56
CA GLU A 102 13.72 1.19 13.71
C GLU A 102 14.69 2.38 13.89
N ASP A 103 15.28 2.86 12.81
CA ASP A 103 16.15 4.02 12.86
C ASP A 103 15.42 5.28 13.33
N THR A 104 14.23 5.51 12.79
CA THR A 104 13.41 6.68 13.14
C THR A 104 13.03 6.67 14.62
N LEU A 105 12.53 5.54 15.09
CA LEU A 105 12.03 5.41 16.46
C LEU A 105 13.15 5.37 17.49
N SER A 106 14.39 5.16 17.08
CA SER A 106 15.54 5.26 17.98
C SER A 106 15.92 6.70 18.31
N GLN A 107 15.34 7.64 17.57
CA GLN A 107 15.60 9.08 17.78
C GLN A 107 14.59 9.66 18.77
N GLU A 108 14.87 10.88 19.21
CA GLU A 108 13.93 11.61 20.04
C GLU A 108 12.65 11.89 19.23
N ALA A 109 11.50 11.76 19.87
CA ALA A 109 10.21 11.96 19.22
C ALA A 109 9.96 13.45 19.01
N ASN A 110 10.31 13.94 17.83
CA ASN A 110 10.04 15.31 17.44
C ASN A 110 9.98 15.42 15.92
N GLN A 111 9.59 16.59 15.44
CA GLN A 111 9.41 16.81 14.02
C GLN A 111 10.73 16.71 13.25
N ALA A 112 11.81 17.17 13.84
CA ALA A 112 13.14 17.13 13.19
C ALA A 112 13.59 15.68 12.94
N SER A 113 13.34 14.78 13.89
CA SER A 113 13.66 13.37 13.75
C SER A 113 12.83 12.74 12.63
N LEU A 114 11.55 13.04 12.60
CA LEU A 114 10.69 12.52 11.53
C LEU A 114 11.13 13.05 10.18
N ASP A 115 11.41 14.35 10.07
CA ASP A 115 11.84 14.97 8.81
C ASP A 115 13.14 14.36 8.29
N LYS A 116 14.02 13.96 9.19
CA LYS A 116 15.30 13.36 8.80
C LYS A 116 15.12 12.06 8.04
N TYR A 117 14.17 11.23 8.44
CA TYR A 117 13.96 9.91 7.85
C TYR A 117 12.82 9.87 6.84
N LEU A 118 12.01 10.91 6.81
CA LEU A 118 10.84 10.95 5.93
C LEU A 118 11.15 10.71 4.45
N PRO A 119 12.25 11.24 3.87
CA PRO A 119 12.53 10.97 2.46
C PRO A 119 12.66 9.48 2.13
N ARG A 120 13.27 8.70 3.01
CA ARG A 120 13.40 7.26 2.81
C ARG A 120 12.07 6.55 3.00
N ILE A 121 11.32 6.94 4.01
CA ILE A 121 9.96 6.40 4.23
C ILE A 121 9.10 6.67 3.00
N ARG A 122 9.15 7.90 2.49
CA ARG A 122 8.45 8.30 1.29
C ARG A 122 8.82 7.41 0.10
N ASP A 123 10.12 7.23 -0.14
CA ASP A 123 10.57 6.46 -1.29
C ASP A 123 10.07 5.03 -1.24
N ILE A 124 10.10 4.41 -0.06
CA ILE A 124 9.63 3.04 0.13
C ILE A 124 8.12 2.97 -0.14
N ILE A 125 7.36 3.89 0.42
CA ILE A 125 5.90 3.90 0.28
C ILE A 125 5.49 4.22 -1.15
N ILE A 126 6.12 5.20 -1.80
CA ILE A 126 5.83 5.54 -3.19
C ILE A 126 6.12 4.34 -4.09
N ASN A 127 7.22 3.64 -3.83
CA ASN A 127 7.56 2.44 -4.59
C ASN A 127 6.49 1.36 -4.42
N LEU A 128 5.99 1.18 -3.20
CA LEU A 128 4.89 0.27 -2.93
C LEU A 128 3.63 0.67 -3.71
N LEU A 129 3.26 1.94 -3.67
CA LEU A 129 2.08 2.44 -4.37
C LEU A 129 2.18 2.24 -5.88
N HIS A 130 3.34 2.56 -6.45
CA HIS A 130 3.56 2.38 -7.89
C HIS A 130 3.49 0.91 -8.28
N GLY A 131 4.08 0.04 -7.46
CA GLY A 131 4.04 -1.39 -7.71
C GLY A 131 2.63 -1.95 -7.65
N LEU A 132 1.85 -1.54 -6.66
CA LEU A 132 0.46 -1.93 -6.55
C LEU A 132 -0.36 -1.44 -7.74
N LYS A 133 -0.16 -0.19 -8.14
CA LYS A 133 -0.87 0.38 -9.27
C LYS A 133 -0.58 -0.38 -10.56
N LYS A 134 0.67 -0.71 -10.81
CA LYS A 134 1.06 -1.49 -11.99
C LYS A 134 0.37 -2.85 -12.01
N LYS A 135 0.32 -3.52 -10.87
CA LYS A 135 -0.30 -4.83 -10.75
C LYS A 135 -1.81 -4.74 -10.94
N GLN A 136 -2.43 -3.71 -10.40
CA GLN A 136 -3.86 -3.48 -10.59
C GLN A 136 -4.20 -3.16 -12.04
N GLN A 137 -3.36 -2.36 -12.70
CA GLN A 137 -3.55 -2.05 -14.13
C GLN A 137 -3.39 -3.30 -14.98
N ARG A 138 -2.38 -4.11 -14.69
CA ARG A 138 -2.18 -5.38 -15.40
C ARG A 138 -3.39 -6.29 -15.24
N LEU A 139 -3.94 -6.34 -14.03
CA LEU A 139 -5.11 -7.16 -13.75
C LEU A 139 -6.32 -6.67 -14.54
N ARG A 140 -6.54 -5.36 -14.61
CA ARG A 140 -7.66 -4.80 -15.39
C ARG A 140 -7.50 -5.07 -16.87
N GLN A 141 -6.29 -4.92 -17.40
CA GLN A 141 -6.01 -5.22 -18.81
C GLN A 141 -6.25 -6.70 -19.09
N ARG A 142 -5.83 -7.57 -18.19
CA ARG A 142 -6.00 -8.99 -18.29
C ARG A 142 -7.49 -9.36 -18.29
N ASN A 143 -8.26 -8.79 -17.38
CA ASN A 143 -9.70 -9.03 -17.30
C ASN A 143 -10.42 -8.51 -18.55
N GLY A 144 -10.03 -7.34 -19.02
CA GLY A 144 -10.58 -6.79 -20.24
C GLY A 144 -10.27 -7.65 -21.45
N LYS A 145 -9.06 -8.17 -21.53
CA LYS A 145 -8.63 -9.06 -22.61
C LYS A 145 -9.39 -10.38 -22.55
N GLU A 146 -9.55 -10.94 -21.38
CA GLU A 146 -10.33 -12.17 -21.20
C GLU A 146 -11.78 -11.96 -21.59
N GLY A 147 -12.37 -10.84 -21.22
CA GLY A 147 -13.70 -10.49 -21.62
C GLY A 147 -13.84 -10.38 -23.13
N ALA A 148 -12.86 -9.79 -23.80
CA ALA A 148 -12.85 -9.69 -25.23
C ALA A 148 -12.74 -11.06 -25.90
N GLU A 149 -11.94 -11.95 -25.33
CA GLU A 149 -11.77 -13.30 -25.83
C GLU A 149 -13.03 -14.15 -25.64
N ALA A 150 -13.82 -13.85 -24.63
CA ALA A 150 -15.05 -14.58 -24.37
C ALA A 150 -16.15 -14.28 -25.36
N ARG A 151 -16.01 -13.24 -26.18
CA ARG A 151 -16.96 -12.93 -27.23
C ARG A 151 -16.85 -13.94 -28.37
N PRO A 152 -17.91 -14.12 -29.14
CA PRO A 152 -17.79 -14.94 -30.34
C PRO A 152 -16.59 -14.50 -31.14
N PRO A 153 -15.80 -15.44 -31.65
CA PRO A 153 -14.62 -15.08 -32.38
C PRO A 153 -14.95 -14.10 -33.48
N ARG A 154 -14.30 -13.00 -33.45
CA ARG A 154 -14.35 -12.14 -34.60
C ARG A 154 -13.51 -12.82 -35.64
N GLN A 155 -14.10 -13.11 -36.69
CA GLN A 155 -13.34 -13.73 -37.73
C GLN A 155 -12.44 -12.68 -38.31
N SER A 156 -11.27 -12.76 -37.93
CA SER A 156 -10.25 -11.86 -38.46
C SER A 156 -9.31 -12.66 -39.27
#